data_5264f6eb01ca912ce1ae91eea0445086
#
_entry.id   5264f6eb01ca912ce1ae91eea0445086
#
_cell.length_a   1.000
_cell.length_b   1.000
_cell.length_c   1.000
_cell.angle_alpha   90.00
_cell.angle_beta   90.00
_cell.angle_gamma   90.00
#
_symmetry.space_group_name_H-M   'P 1'
#
loop_
_entity.id
_entity.type
_entity.pdbx_description
1 polymer ?
#
loop_
_entity_poly.entity_id
_entity_poly.type
_entity_poly.pdbx_seq_one_letter_code
_entity_poly.pdbx_strand_id
1 'polypeptide(L)'
;MEDIFNDINKNKISEYHNSCHNSDAWPNQSPISYEENSIWFWIERNHQYNCKLWDEEDKARRSDVNDSHIAINKRNIDRFNQKRNDAIESIDEKILSRLSNVKVQQGAWLNSETVGSIIDRLSIVSLKILHMGIQADRSDIKKVQKKEAQIKKDRLISQRNDLLFCLNQILESASKGRAFYRIYRQFKMYNDPKTNPYLSGLIK
;
A
#
# COMPACT_ATOMS: atom_id res chain seq x y z
N MET A 1 5.07 -7.24 29.55
CA MET A 1 3.95 -6.81 28.70
C MET A 1 4.10 -7.53 27.37
N GLU A 2 3.10 -8.33 26.99
CA GLU A 2 3.09 -8.93 25.66
C GLU A 2 3.13 -7.80 24.61
N ASP A 3 3.89 -8.02 23.56
CA ASP A 3 3.98 -7.08 22.47
C ASP A 3 2.63 -7.05 21.72
N ILE A 4 1.89 -5.95 21.85
CA ILE A 4 0.57 -5.74 21.27
C ILE A 4 0.57 -5.98 19.73
N PHE A 5 1.76 -5.91 19.10
CA PHE A 5 1.95 -6.01 17.66
C PHE A 5 2.82 -7.19 17.23
N ASN A 6 2.88 -8.25 18.04
CA ASN A 6 3.66 -9.46 17.75
C ASN A 6 3.35 -10.11 16.41
N ASP A 7 2.09 -9.99 15.95
CA ASP A 7 1.62 -10.49 14.67
C ASP A 7 1.93 -9.55 13.48
N ILE A 8 2.31 -8.29 13.74
CA ILE A 8 2.57 -7.27 12.71
C ILE A 8 3.97 -6.71 12.92
N ASN A 9 4.94 -7.31 12.28
CA ASN A 9 6.31 -6.82 12.35
C ASN A 9 6.93 -6.75 10.95
N LYS A 10 8.09 -6.10 10.87
CA LYS A 10 8.80 -5.86 9.60
C LYS A 10 9.02 -7.13 8.77
N ASN A 11 9.35 -8.25 9.43
CA ASN A 11 9.66 -9.48 8.74
C ASN A 11 8.39 -10.07 8.12
N LYS A 12 7.32 -10.20 8.90
CA LYS A 12 6.03 -10.77 8.45
C LYS A 12 5.43 -9.99 7.28
N ILE A 13 5.48 -8.65 7.30
CA ILE A 13 4.99 -7.82 6.18
C ILE A 13 5.79 -8.09 4.91
N SER A 14 7.13 -8.08 5.01
CA SER A 14 8.01 -8.33 3.87
C SER A 14 7.84 -9.75 3.31
N GLU A 15 7.78 -10.75 4.18
CA GLU A 15 7.58 -12.17 3.82
C GLU A 15 6.23 -12.36 3.13
N TYR A 16 5.18 -11.72 3.63
CA TYR A 16 3.85 -11.78 3.03
C TYR A 16 3.86 -11.21 1.60
N HIS A 17 4.40 -10.00 1.40
CA HIS A 17 4.48 -9.41 0.06
C HIS A 17 5.27 -10.31 -0.91
N ASN A 18 6.40 -10.88 -0.44
CA ASN A 18 7.19 -11.80 -1.26
C ASN A 18 6.42 -13.10 -1.58
N SER A 19 5.65 -13.65 -0.65
CA SER A 19 4.83 -14.85 -0.89
C SER A 19 3.74 -14.60 -1.92
N CYS A 20 3.13 -13.43 -1.90
CA CYS A 20 2.16 -13.00 -2.92
C CYS A 20 2.79 -12.98 -4.32
N HIS A 21 3.98 -12.38 -4.44
CA HIS A 21 4.68 -12.28 -5.73
C HIS A 21 5.15 -13.64 -6.30
N ASN A 22 5.30 -14.65 -5.45
CA ASN A 22 5.65 -16.01 -5.84
C ASN A 22 4.43 -16.89 -6.16
N SER A 23 3.21 -16.36 -6.08
CA SER A 23 1.97 -17.08 -6.37
C SER A 23 1.41 -16.69 -7.74
N ASP A 24 1.29 -17.64 -8.65
CA ASP A 24 0.71 -17.42 -9.99
C ASP A 24 -0.77 -17.01 -9.94
N ALA A 25 -1.48 -17.37 -8.87
CA ALA A 25 -2.89 -17.02 -8.69
C ALA A 25 -3.09 -15.56 -8.20
N TRP A 26 -2.05 -14.93 -7.65
CA TRP A 26 -2.11 -13.56 -7.17
C TRP A 26 -2.14 -12.55 -8.34
N PRO A 27 -2.89 -11.44 -8.27
CA PRO A 27 -3.72 -10.94 -7.15
C PRO A 27 -5.19 -11.41 -7.18
N ASN A 28 -5.55 -12.38 -7.98
CA ASN A 28 -6.94 -12.84 -8.08
C ASN A 28 -7.34 -13.76 -6.94
N GLN A 29 -6.40 -14.57 -6.45
CA GLN A 29 -6.57 -15.46 -5.31
C GLN A 29 -5.43 -15.25 -4.32
N SER A 30 -5.76 -15.16 -3.02
CA SER A 30 -4.78 -15.03 -1.96
C SER A 30 -4.03 -16.36 -1.72
N PRO A 31 -2.71 -16.32 -1.49
CA PRO A 31 -1.96 -17.50 -1.08
C PRO A 31 -2.28 -17.93 0.36
N ILE A 32 -2.84 -17.06 1.18
CA ILE A 32 -3.19 -17.29 2.58
C ILE A 32 -4.62 -16.77 2.81
N SER A 33 -5.44 -17.57 3.51
CA SER A 33 -6.76 -17.12 3.93
C SER A 33 -6.69 -16.46 5.29
N TYR A 34 -7.12 -15.21 5.39
CA TYR A 34 -7.24 -14.48 6.65
C TYR A 34 -8.69 -14.35 7.07
N GLU A 35 -8.91 -14.33 8.38
CA GLU A 35 -10.22 -14.04 8.95
C GLU A 35 -10.70 -12.67 8.45
N GLU A 36 -11.96 -12.62 8.02
CA GLU A 36 -12.58 -11.40 7.53
C GLU A 36 -12.54 -10.29 8.60
N ASN A 37 -12.26 -9.08 8.19
CA ASN A 37 -12.05 -7.94 9.08
C ASN A 37 -10.85 -8.03 10.04
N SER A 38 -10.00 -9.06 9.97
CA SER A 38 -8.73 -9.03 10.69
C SER A 38 -7.79 -7.96 10.10
N ILE A 39 -6.75 -7.59 10.84
CA ILE A 39 -5.77 -6.65 10.31
C ILE A 39 -5.04 -7.20 9.09
N TRP A 40 -4.75 -8.50 9.07
CA TRP A 40 -4.09 -9.17 7.94
C TRP A 40 -4.99 -9.25 6.72
N PHE A 41 -6.31 -9.38 6.88
CA PHE A 41 -7.27 -9.25 5.79
C PHE A 41 -7.13 -7.89 5.09
N TRP A 42 -7.02 -6.79 5.84
CA TRP A 42 -6.89 -5.45 5.27
C TRP A 42 -5.51 -5.19 4.68
N ILE A 43 -4.43 -5.74 5.27
CA ILE A 43 -3.07 -5.71 4.69
C ILE A 43 -3.05 -6.44 3.34
N GLU A 44 -3.70 -7.60 3.26
CA GLU A 44 -3.89 -8.33 2.00
C GLU A 44 -4.65 -7.50 0.98
N ARG A 45 -5.79 -6.93 1.34
CA ARG A 45 -6.60 -6.09 0.44
C ARG A 45 -5.82 -4.89 -0.07
N ASN A 46 -5.06 -4.22 0.78
CA ASN A 46 -4.19 -3.13 0.39
C ASN A 46 -3.19 -3.59 -0.68
N HIS A 47 -2.47 -4.68 -0.45
CA HIS A 47 -1.50 -5.21 -1.41
C HIS A 47 -2.15 -5.67 -2.71
N GLN A 48 -3.30 -6.33 -2.63
CA GLN A 48 -4.08 -6.75 -3.80
C GLN A 48 -4.49 -5.57 -4.67
N TYR A 49 -4.98 -4.48 -4.06
CA TYR A 49 -5.36 -3.29 -4.82
C TYR A 49 -4.17 -2.56 -5.41
N ASN A 50 -3.01 -2.54 -4.75
CA ASN A 50 -1.78 -2.01 -5.33
C ASN A 50 -1.33 -2.81 -6.56
N CYS A 51 -1.43 -4.14 -6.53
CA CYS A 51 -1.13 -4.98 -7.70
C CYS A 51 -2.08 -4.71 -8.86
N LYS A 52 -3.39 -4.62 -8.58
CA LYS A 52 -4.41 -4.30 -9.61
C LYS A 52 -4.24 -2.90 -10.18
N LEU A 53 -3.87 -1.94 -9.34
CA LEU A 53 -3.55 -0.58 -9.76
C LEU A 53 -2.35 -0.55 -10.70
N TRP A 54 -1.29 -1.29 -10.36
CA TRP A 54 -0.11 -1.39 -11.22
C TRP A 54 -0.47 -1.86 -12.63
N ASP A 55 -1.23 -2.96 -12.73
CA ASP A 55 -1.67 -3.53 -13.99
C ASP A 55 -2.55 -2.56 -14.81
N GLU A 56 -3.53 -1.90 -14.17
CA GLU A 56 -4.40 -0.94 -14.85
C GLU A 56 -3.64 0.33 -15.27
N GLU A 57 -2.68 0.79 -14.49
CA GLU A 57 -1.80 1.92 -14.82
C GLU A 57 -0.91 1.60 -16.02
N ASP A 58 -0.38 0.38 -16.13
CA ASP A 58 0.38 -0.04 -17.30
C ASP A 58 -0.51 -0.11 -18.54
N LYS A 59 -1.72 -0.68 -18.43
CA LYS A 59 -2.71 -0.74 -19.52
C LYS A 59 -3.15 0.64 -19.99
N ALA A 60 -3.33 1.60 -19.06
CA ALA A 60 -3.76 2.95 -19.39
C ALA A 60 -2.72 3.76 -20.18
N ARG A 61 -1.46 3.29 -20.27
CA ARG A 61 -0.39 3.93 -21.06
C ARG A 61 -0.21 3.35 -22.46
N ARG A 62 -1.05 2.40 -22.85
CA ARG A 62 -1.00 1.81 -24.20
C ARG A 62 -1.43 2.81 -25.24
N SER A 63 -0.66 2.92 -26.31
CA SER A 63 -0.97 3.76 -27.49
C SER A 63 -1.55 2.97 -28.67
N ASP A 64 -1.65 1.63 -28.51
CA ASP A 64 -2.13 0.69 -29.54
C ASP A 64 -3.59 0.28 -29.35
N VAL A 65 -4.32 0.93 -28.45
CA VAL A 65 -5.73 0.70 -28.15
C VAL A 65 -6.53 2.00 -28.33
N ASN A 66 -7.85 1.89 -28.46
CA ASN A 66 -8.73 3.05 -28.60
C ASN A 66 -9.01 3.72 -27.24
N ASP A 67 -9.47 4.96 -27.29
CA ASP A 67 -9.76 5.78 -26.11
C ASP A 67 -10.79 5.14 -25.15
N SER A 68 -11.70 4.33 -25.67
CA SER A 68 -12.71 3.63 -24.85
C SER A 68 -12.03 2.65 -23.88
N HIS A 69 -10.98 1.95 -24.32
CA HIS A 69 -10.19 1.06 -23.44
C HIS A 69 -9.47 1.86 -22.37
N ILE A 70 -8.84 2.97 -22.74
CA ILE A 70 -8.15 3.84 -21.77
C ILE A 70 -9.14 4.40 -20.74
N ALA A 71 -10.34 4.81 -21.17
CA ALA A 71 -11.39 5.28 -20.27
C ALA A 71 -11.86 4.20 -19.28
N ILE A 72 -11.94 2.93 -19.70
CA ILE A 72 -12.26 1.80 -18.82
C ILE A 72 -11.16 1.60 -17.79
N ASN A 73 -9.89 1.57 -18.23
CA ASN A 73 -8.73 1.44 -17.32
C ASN A 73 -8.72 2.57 -16.30
N LYS A 74 -8.97 3.82 -16.74
CA LYS A 74 -9.03 4.98 -15.83
C LYS A 74 -10.11 4.81 -14.75
N ARG A 75 -11.30 4.34 -15.11
CA ARG A 75 -12.38 4.06 -14.14
C ARG A 75 -12.00 2.94 -13.17
N ASN A 76 -11.29 1.91 -13.65
CA ASN A 76 -10.76 0.85 -12.79
C ASN A 76 -9.70 1.39 -11.81
N ILE A 77 -8.79 2.24 -12.27
CA ILE A 77 -7.79 2.92 -11.44
C ILE A 77 -8.48 3.71 -10.32
N ASP A 78 -9.50 4.52 -10.64
CA ASP A 78 -10.23 5.31 -9.65
C ASP A 78 -10.93 4.42 -8.61
N ARG A 79 -11.56 3.31 -9.06
CA ARG A 79 -12.20 2.33 -8.18
C ARG A 79 -11.21 1.62 -7.26
N PHE A 80 -10.07 1.17 -7.79
CA PHE A 80 -9.06 0.48 -6.98
C PHE A 80 -8.33 1.44 -6.05
N ASN A 81 -8.10 2.69 -6.45
CA ASN A 81 -7.58 3.73 -5.56
C ASN A 81 -8.51 3.97 -4.35
N GLN A 82 -9.84 3.99 -4.56
CA GLN A 82 -10.77 4.12 -3.44
C GLN A 82 -10.64 2.92 -2.49
N LYS A 83 -10.71 1.70 -3.02
CA LYS A 83 -10.61 0.48 -2.22
C LYS A 83 -9.27 0.34 -1.49
N ARG A 84 -8.17 0.80 -2.11
CA ARG A 84 -6.86 0.85 -1.44
C ARG A 84 -6.88 1.81 -0.24
N ASN A 85 -7.46 2.99 -0.41
CA ASN A 85 -7.59 3.95 0.68
C ASN A 85 -8.49 3.43 1.81
N ASP A 86 -9.60 2.77 1.47
CA ASP A 86 -10.47 2.13 2.46
C ASP A 86 -9.70 1.06 3.26
N ALA A 87 -8.82 0.30 2.60
CA ALA A 87 -7.97 -0.68 3.27
C ALA A 87 -6.92 -0.03 4.19
N ILE A 88 -6.30 1.09 3.77
CA ILE A 88 -5.36 1.86 4.61
C ILE A 88 -6.07 2.34 5.88
N GLU A 89 -7.24 2.97 5.74
CA GLU A 89 -8.03 3.46 6.88
C GLU A 89 -8.45 2.32 7.81
N SER A 90 -8.85 1.17 7.25
CA SER A 90 -9.22 -0.01 8.05
C SER A 90 -8.02 -0.60 8.82
N ILE A 91 -6.82 -0.64 8.23
CA ILE A 91 -5.59 -1.02 8.95
C ILE A 91 -5.38 -0.09 10.13
N ASP A 92 -5.47 1.21 9.91
CA ASP A 92 -5.26 2.21 10.96
C ASP A 92 -6.28 2.10 12.09
N GLU A 93 -7.55 1.88 11.76
CA GLU A 93 -8.61 1.65 12.75
C GLU A 93 -8.32 0.42 13.62
N LYS A 94 -7.85 -0.68 13.01
CA LYS A 94 -7.47 -1.91 13.75
C LYS A 94 -6.29 -1.67 14.67
N ILE A 95 -5.26 -0.92 14.23
CA ILE A 95 -4.12 -0.55 15.06
C ILE A 95 -4.56 0.34 16.23
N LEU A 96 -5.34 1.39 15.97
CA LEU A 96 -5.83 2.31 17.01
C LEU A 96 -6.73 1.59 18.02
N SER A 97 -7.54 0.63 17.58
CA SER A 97 -8.35 -0.22 18.47
C SER A 97 -7.47 -1.00 19.46
N ARG A 98 -6.34 -1.57 19.00
CA ARG A 98 -5.36 -2.25 19.88
C ARG A 98 -4.68 -1.29 20.87
N LEU A 99 -4.55 -0.02 20.49
CA LEU A 99 -3.94 1.04 21.32
C LEU A 99 -4.94 1.73 22.25
N SER A 100 -6.22 1.36 22.25
CA SER A 100 -7.30 2.06 22.99
C SER A 100 -7.01 2.20 24.49
N ASN A 101 -6.32 1.25 25.10
CA ASN A 101 -5.95 1.27 26.52
C ASN A 101 -4.56 1.89 26.80
N VAL A 102 -3.85 2.34 25.78
CA VAL A 102 -2.53 2.95 25.92
C VAL A 102 -2.68 4.44 26.19
N LYS A 103 -2.25 4.90 27.35
CA LYS A 103 -2.25 6.34 27.68
C LYS A 103 -1.12 7.04 26.94
N VAL A 104 -1.48 8.05 26.17
CA VAL A 104 -0.51 8.94 25.52
C VAL A 104 0.22 9.72 26.60
N GLN A 105 1.54 9.65 26.60
CA GLN A 105 2.40 10.29 27.60
C GLN A 105 2.54 11.81 27.32
N GLN A 106 2.83 12.58 28.35
CA GLN A 106 3.20 13.98 28.17
C GLN A 106 4.50 14.05 27.34
N GLY A 107 4.49 14.85 26.29
CA GLY A 107 5.63 14.97 25.35
C GLY A 107 5.65 13.89 24.26
N ALA A 108 4.61 13.04 24.16
CA ALA A 108 4.47 12.15 23.04
C ALA A 108 4.41 12.93 21.71
N TRP A 109 5.10 12.45 20.69
CA TRP A 109 5.14 13.13 19.41
C TRP A 109 4.01 12.62 18.47
N LEU A 110 3.46 13.57 17.71
CA LEU A 110 2.50 13.28 16.65
C LEU A 110 3.23 12.86 15.38
N ASN A 111 2.96 11.65 14.89
CA ASN A 111 3.43 11.21 13.59
C ASN A 111 2.40 11.58 12.50
N SER A 112 2.83 12.25 11.45
CA SER A 112 1.96 12.63 10.35
C SER A 112 1.61 11.45 9.43
N GLU A 113 2.49 10.44 9.36
CA GLU A 113 2.27 9.22 8.59
C GLU A 113 1.67 8.15 9.51
N THR A 114 0.60 7.49 9.07
CA THR A 114 -0.06 6.44 9.82
C THR A 114 0.61 5.09 9.57
N VAL A 115 0.33 4.08 10.43
CA VAL A 115 0.81 2.71 10.24
C VAL A 115 0.28 2.12 8.93
N GLY A 116 -1.00 2.34 8.60
CA GLY A 116 -1.60 1.90 7.34
C GLY A 116 -0.92 2.53 6.12
N SER A 117 -0.57 3.82 6.20
CA SER A 117 0.17 4.52 5.14
C SER A 117 1.58 3.95 4.93
N ILE A 118 2.28 3.60 6.00
CA ILE A 118 3.61 2.97 5.89
C ILE A 118 3.49 1.58 5.25
N ILE A 119 2.47 0.80 5.62
CA ILE A 119 2.21 -0.53 5.05
C ILE A 119 1.86 -0.41 3.56
N ASP A 120 1.06 0.56 3.17
CA ASP A 120 0.76 0.85 1.76
C ASP A 120 2.04 1.17 0.96
N ARG A 121 2.90 2.03 1.49
CA ARG A 121 4.19 2.34 0.86
C ARG A 121 5.10 1.12 0.76
N LEU A 122 5.12 0.24 1.77
CA LEU A 122 5.84 -1.04 1.72
C LEU A 122 5.31 -1.95 0.61
N SER A 123 4.00 -2.03 0.44
CA SER A 123 3.35 -2.75 -0.65
C SER A 123 3.79 -2.22 -2.02
N ILE A 124 3.73 -0.90 -2.23
CA ILE A 124 4.15 -0.25 -3.48
C ILE A 124 5.64 -0.46 -3.77
N VAL A 125 6.50 -0.32 -2.76
CA VAL A 125 7.95 -0.55 -2.93
C VAL A 125 8.25 -2.02 -3.23
N SER A 126 7.50 -2.97 -2.66
CA SER A 126 7.63 -4.40 -2.97
C SER A 126 7.34 -4.68 -4.45
N LEU A 127 6.28 -4.09 -5.02
CA LEU A 127 5.98 -4.17 -6.46
C LEU A 127 7.09 -3.57 -7.32
N LYS A 128 7.60 -2.39 -6.93
CA LYS A 128 8.72 -1.76 -7.65
C LYS A 128 9.98 -2.63 -7.66
N ILE A 129 10.28 -3.30 -6.53
CA ILE A 129 11.43 -4.22 -6.43
C ILE A 129 11.22 -5.42 -7.35
N LEU A 130 10.01 -6.01 -7.37
CA LEU A 130 9.66 -7.11 -8.26
C LEU A 130 9.87 -6.71 -9.73
N HIS A 131 9.22 -5.66 -10.19
CA HIS A 131 9.29 -5.22 -11.59
C HIS A 131 10.70 -4.79 -11.99
N MET A 132 11.46 -4.17 -11.09
CA MET A 132 12.85 -3.79 -11.36
C MET A 132 13.76 -5.03 -11.42
N GLY A 133 13.46 -6.08 -10.63
CA GLY A 133 14.11 -7.39 -10.73
C GLY A 133 13.88 -8.02 -12.10
N ILE A 134 12.63 -8.08 -12.55
CA ILE A 134 12.28 -8.58 -13.89
C ILE A 134 13.07 -7.82 -14.97
N GLN A 135 13.19 -6.49 -14.89
CA GLN A 135 13.98 -5.72 -15.86
C GLN A 135 15.48 -6.05 -15.79
N ALA A 136 16.04 -6.26 -14.60
CA ALA A 136 17.46 -6.61 -14.44
C ALA A 136 17.79 -8.00 -15.01
N ASP A 137 16.82 -8.93 -14.97
CA ASP A 137 16.97 -10.31 -15.41
C ASP A 137 16.69 -10.52 -16.92
N ARG A 138 16.16 -9.51 -17.63
CA ARG A 138 15.86 -9.61 -19.07
C ARG A 138 17.10 -9.98 -19.90
N SER A 139 16.91 -10.90 -20.86
CA SER A 139 17.99 -11.34 -21.77
C SER A 139 18.13 -10.48 -23.03
N ASP A 140 17.07 -9.77 -23.41
CA ASP A 140 16.90 -9.03 -24.67
C ASP A 140 17.35 -7.56 -24.62
N ILE A 141 17.88 -7.10 -23.47
CA ILE A 141 18.36 -5.71 -23.30
C ILE A 141 19.88 -5.63 -23.10
N LYS A 142 20.44 -4.45 -23.33
CA LYS A 142 21.89 -4.20 -23.22
C LYS A 142 22.35 -4.34 -21.75
N LYS A 143 23.61 -4.81 -21.57
CA LYS A 143 24.23 -4.94 -20.23
C LYS A 143 24.16 -3.65 -19.39
N VAL A 144 24.27 -2.47 -20.03
CA VAL A 144 24.16 -1.17 -19.35
C VAL A 144 22.78 -1.00 -18.73
N GLN A 145 21.71 -1.30 -19.47
CA GLN A 145 20.33 -1.19 -18.99
C GLN A 145 20.05 -2.18 -17.84
N LYS A 146 20.60 -3.41 -17.91
CA LYS A 146 20.52 -4.35 -16.77
C LYS A 146 21.18 -3.80 -15.51
N LYS A 147 22.38 -3.22 -15.66
CA LYS A 147 23.11 -2.61 -14.54
C LYS A 147 22.33 -1.44 -13.93
N GLU A 148 21.74 -0.59 -14.76
CA GLU A 148 20.89 0.50 -14.28
C GLU A 148 19.65 -0.01 -13.54
N ALA A 149 18.99 -1.06 -14.04
CA ALA A 149 17.87 -1.70 -13.38
C ALA A 149 18.29 -2.29 -12.01
N GLN A 150 19.45 -2.95 -11.94
CA GLN A 150 19.99 -3.48 -10.70
C GLN A 150 20.27 -2.37 -9.67
N ILE A 151 20.89 -1.27 -10.08
CA ILE A 151 21.16 -0.12 -9.20
C ILE A 151 19.86 0.46 -8.66
N LYS A 152 18.82 0.57 -9.50
CA LYS A 152 17.48 1.03 -9.04
C LYS A 152 16.84 0.04 -8.07
N LYS A 153 16.94 -1.26 -8.33
CA LYS A 153 16.46 -2.32 -7.45
C LYS A 153 17.13 -2.23 -6.07
N ASP A 154 18.45 -2.06 -6.02
CA ASP A 154 19.21 -1.96 -4.77
C ASP A 154 18.79 -0.73 -3.95
N ARG A 155 18.54 0.42 -4.60
CA ARG A 155 17.98 1.61 -3.95
C ARG A 155 16.59 1.38 -3.39
N LEU A 156 15.73 0.65 -4.13
CA LEU A 156 14.38 0.30 -3.65
C LEU A 156 14.43 -0.64 -2.45
N ILE A 157 15.38 -1.58 -2.41
CA ILE A 157 15.62 -2.46 -1.25
C ILE A 157 16.01 -1.62 -0.03
N SER A 158 16.91 -0.63 -0.20
CA SER A 158 17.27 0.30 0.88
C SER A 158 16.05 1.09 1.38
N GLN A 159 15.24 1.65 0.47
CA GLN A 159 14.00 2.35 0.83
C GLN A 159 13.00 1.45 1.58
N ARG A 160 12.88 0.18 1.17
CA ARG A 160 12.05 -0.78 1.92
C ARG A 160 12.55 -0.99 3.34
N ASN A 161 13.87 -1.11 3.52
CA ASN A 161 14.45 -1.29 4.85
C ASN A 161 14.23 -0.07 5.75
N ASP A 162 14.31 1.14 5.20
CA ASP A 162 14.00 2.38 5.93
C ASP A 162 12.53 2.43 6.35
N LEU A 163 11.61 2.06 5.46
CA LEU A 163 10.17 1.99 5.79
C LEU A 163 9.87 0.94 6.84
N LEU A 164 10.53 -0.23 6.78
CA LEU A 164 10.38 -1.30 7.79
C LEU A 164 10.92 -0.85 9.16
N PHE A 165 12.00 -0.08 9.17
CA PHE A 165 12.49 0.56 10.39
C PHE A 165 11.48 1.55 10.95
N CYS A 166 10.96 2.46 10.13
CA CYS A 166 9.93 3.43 10.53
C CYS A 166 8.65 2.75 11.05
N LEU A 167 8.21 1.66 10.40
CA LEU A 167 7.07 0.88 10.86
C LEU A 167 7.28 0.34 12.28
N ASN A 168 8.43 -0.27 12.54
CA ASN A 168 8.73 -0.78 13.88
C ASN A 168 8.83 0.35 14.92
N GLN A 169 9.45 1.48 14.55
CA GLN A 169 9.59 2.63 15.45
C GLN A 169 8.23 3.21 15.87
N ILE A 170 7.30 3.36 14.93
CA ILE A 170 5.98 3.89 15.26
C ILE A 170 5.17 2.89 16.09
N LEU A 171 5.17 1.61 15.74
CA LEU A 171 4.46 0.57 16.50
C LEU A 171 4.99 0.48 17.94
N GLU A 172 6.30 0.41 18.12
CA GLU A 172 6.93 0.37 19.44
C GLU A 172 6.67 1.64 20.25
N SER A 173 6.79 2.81 19.64
CA SER A 173 6.60 4.08 20.33
C SER A 173 5.13 4.29 20.71
N ALA A 174 4.19 3.92 19.81
CA ALA A 174 2.76 4.01 20.08
C ALA A 174 2.31 3.02 21.15
N SER A 175 2.81 1.78 21.16
CA SER A 175 2.50 0.79 22.21
C SER A 175 2.93 1.23 23.62
N LYS A 176 3.94 2.12 23.70
CA LYS A 176 4.44 2.71 24.93
C LYS A 176 3.85 4.10 25.23
N GLY A 177 2.91 4.59 24.42
CA GLY A 177 2.33 5.92 24.57
C GLY A 177 3.27 7.08 24.28
N ARG A 178 4.45 6.84 23.67
CA ARG A 178 5.45 7.87 23.35
C ARG A 178 5.22 8.54 22.00
N ALA A 179 4.39 7.94 21.16
CA ALA A 179 3.96 8.49 19.88
C ALA A 179 2.48 8.24 19.68
N PHE A 180 1.87 9.05 18.85
CA PHE A 180 0.50 8.85 18.39
C PHE A 180 0.34 9.37 16.97
N TYR A 181 -0.70 8.92 16.28
CA TYR A 181 -1.11 9.42 14.98
C TYR A 181 -2.63 9.52 14.90
N ARG A 182 -3.13 10.17 13.87
CA ARG A 182 -4.56 10.35 13.63
C ARG A 182 -4.91 9.83 12.24
N ILE A 183 -6.09 9.24 12.10
CA ILE A 183 -6.61 8.86 10.79
C ILE A 183 -7.09 10.14 10.09
N TYR A 184 -6.42 10.49 9.00
CA TYR A 184 -6.85 11.58 8.14
C TYR A 184 -7.68 11.01 6.99
N ARG A 185 -9.00 11.10 7.12
CA ARG A 185 -9.92 10.62 6.09
C ARG A 185 -9.74 11.41 4.80
N GLN A 186 -9.72 10.69 3.68
CA GLN A 186 -9.61 11.31 2.37
C GLN A 186 -10.99 11.75 1.89
N PHE A 187 -11.31 13.03 2.06
CA PHE A 187 -12.54 13.62 1.51
C PHE A 187 -12.34 13.94 0.02
N LYS A 188 -12.53 12.93 -0.86
CA LYS A 188 -12.42 13.10 -2.31
C LYS A 188 -13.65 13.80 -2.87
N MET A 189 -13.70 15.12 -2.72
CA MET A 189 -14.83 15.96 -3.13
C MET A 189 -15.21 15.80 -4.62
N TYR A 190 -14.22 15.52 -5.48
CA TYR A 190 -14.46 15.29 -6.91
C TYR A 190 -15.21 13.99 -7.21
N ASN A 191 -15.25 13.01 -6.32
CA ASN A 191 -16.03 11.77 -6.46
C ASN A 191 -17.44 11.88 -5.87
N ASP A 192 -17.73 12.90 -5.08
CA ASP A 192 -19.02 13.09 -4.42
C ASP A 192 -19.96 13.88 -5.35
N PRO A 193 -21.12 13.29 -5.74
CA PRO A 193 -22.11 13.99 -6.57
C PRO A 193 -22.61 15.32 -5.98
N LYS A 194 -22.51 15.51 -4.67
CA LYS A 194 -22.96 16.75 -4.01
C LYS A 194 -21.93 17.88 -4.13
N THR A 195 -20.65 17.54 -4.27
CA THR A 195 -19.54 18.51 -4.25
C THR A 195 -18.87 18.67 -5.62
N ASN A 196 -18.98 17.68 -6.52
CA ASN A 196 -18.46 17.79 -7.87
C ASN A 196 -19.49 18.52 -8.77
N PRO A 197 -19.15 19.69 -9.33
CA PRO A 197 -20.09 20.49 -10.11
C PRO A 197 -20.60 19.79 -11.39
N TYR A 198 -19.80 18.90 -11.99
CA TYR A 198 -20.22 18.14 -13.18
C TYR A 198 -21.17 16.98 -12.81
N LEU A 199 -21.01 16.37 -11.63
CA LEU A 199 -21.88 15.28 -11.16
C LEU A 199 -23.16 15.82 -10.53
N SER A 200 -23.13 17.00 -9.93
CA SER A 200 -24.29 17.66 -9.33
C SER A 200 -25.23 18.31 -10.34
N GLY A 201 -24.83 18.40 -11.63
CA GLY A 201 -25.60 19.08 -12.67
C GLY A 201 -25.51 20.61 -12.62
N LEU A 202 -24.65 21.19 -11.79
CA LEU A 202 -24.42 22.65 -11.70
C LEU A 202 -23.67 23.20 -12.92
N ILE A 203 -22.89 22.37 -13.58
CA ILE A 203 -22.16 22.69 -14.82
C ILE A 203 -22.53 21.62 -15.84
N LYS A 204 -22.91 22.05 -17.04
CA LYS A 204 -23.22 21.20 -18.20
C LYS A 204 -22.03 21.07 -19.12
#